data_5eeedc8ed34ff83e13573aa87a4a2066
#
_entry.id   5eeedc8ed34ff83e13573aa87a4a2066
#
_cell.length_a   1.000
_cell.length_b   1.000
_cell.length_c   1.000
_cell.angle_alpha   90.00
_cell.angle_beta   90.00
_cell.angle_gamma   90.00
#
_symmetry.space_group_name_H-M   'P 1'
#
loop_
_entity.id
_entity.type
_entity.pdbx_description
1 polymer ?
#
loop_
_entity_poly.entity_id
_entity_poly.type
_entity_poly.pdbx_seq_one_letter_code
_entity_poly.pdbx_strand_id
1 'polypeptide(L)'
;DVERLLGKPCMSMLHGMYSLGCLVGALSAAALAGLTPFWHFLILSALGLLSLPFFVRALLPPDPSKAGARKGGGFTLPPRALLGLGLLILCAFVSEGGVADWSALFLHSVLDASERVAALGFAAFSAAMVVGRLFGDRLRGRIDDAPLLRGLGSLATLGMLVALFSPWPALSIAGFGVVGLGLSVMVPIVISAAGNQPGIDPVIGVAAVSTVGYGGLLMGP
;
A
#
# COMPACT_ATOMS: atom_id res chain seq x y z
N ASP A 1 5.34 -2.41 -18.28
CA ASP A 1 4.97 -3.18 -19.47
C ASP A 1 3.45 -3.33 -19.62
N VAL A 2 2.70 -3.69 -18.55
CA VAL A 2 1.23 -3.86 -18.61
C VAL A 2 0.52 -2.57 -19.04
N GLU A 3 0.88 -1.41 -18.48
CA GLU A 3 0.29 -0.11 -18.88
C GLU A 3 0.57 0.24 -20.34
N ARG A 4 1.75 -0.11 -20.86
CA ARG A 4 2.09 0.08 -22.28
C ARG A 4 1.24 -0.82 -23.18
N LEU A 5 1.00 -2.08 -22.77
CA LEU A 5 0.17 -3.01 -23.52
C LEU A 5 -1.30 -2.58 -23.52
N LEU A 6 -1.78 -2.05 -22.41
CA LEU A 6 -3.17 -1.61 -22.26
C LEU A 6 -3.43 -0.19 -22.80
N GLY A 7 -2.38 0.61 -23.04
CA GLY A 7 -2.50 2.01 -23.47
C GLY A 7 -3.20 2.93 -22.45
N LYS A 8 -3.30 2.51 -21.21
CA LYS A 8 -3.96 3.26 -20.12
C LYS A 8 -3.33 2.98 -18.77
N PRO A 9 -3.35 3.95 -17.83
CA PRO A 9 -2.88 3.74 -16.46
C PRO A 9 -3.72 2.66 -15.76
N CYS A 10 -3.07 1.72 -15.11
CA CYS A 10 -3.70 0.65 -14.32
C CYS A 10 -2.93 0.31 -13.04
N MET A 11 -1.90 1.08 -12.72
CA MET A 11 -1.02 0.82 -11.57
C MET A 11 -1.79 0.92 -10.25
N SER A 12 -2.70 1.87 -10.13
CA SER A 12 -3.54 2.03 -8.94
C SER A 12 -4.47 0.83 -8.73
N MET A 13 -5.07 0.32 -9.81
CA MET A 13 -5.91 -0.89 -9.76
C MET A 13 -5.10 -2.13 -9.34
N LEU A 14 -3.88 -2.30 -9.86
CA LEU A 14 -3.00 -3.41 -9.48
C LEU A 14 -2.63 -3.36 -7.99
N HIS A 15 -2.29 -2.18 -7.47
CA HIS A 15 -2.06 -1.99 -6.04
C HIS A 15 -3.35 -2.17 -5.22
N GLY A 16 -4.52 -1.90 -5.82
CA GLY A 16 -5.83 -2.17 -5.22
C GLY A 16 -6.04 -3.64 -4.88
N MET A 17 -5.54 -4.55 -5.71
CA MET A 17 -5.61 -5.99 -5.44
C MET A 17 -4.80 -6.39 -4.19
N TYR A 18 -3.65 -5.76 -3.96
CA TYR A 18 -2.89 -5.94 -2.72
C TYR A 18 -3.70 -5.50 -1.50
N SER A 19 -4.30 -4.30 -1.54
CA SER A 19 -5.13 -3.80 -0.44
C SER A 19 -6.38 -4.66 -0.20
N LEU A 20 -6.95 -5.22 -1.26
CA LEU A 20 -8.06 -6.17 -1.14
C LEU A 20 -7.60 -7.43 -0.38
N GLY A 21 -6.40 -7.93 -0.68
CA GLY A 21 -5.78 -9.03 0.06
C GLY A 21 -5.62 -8.70 1.55
N CYS A 22 -5.12 -7.50 1.88
CA CYS A 22 -5.00 -7.03 3.26
C CYS A 22 -6.36 -6.96 3.96
N LEU A 23 -7.38 -6.43 3.28
CA LEU A 23 -8.75 -6.36 3.81
C LEU A 23 -9.33 -7.75 4.08
N VAL A 24 -9.19 -8.68 3.13
CA VAL A 24 -9.63 -10.07 3.30
C VAL A 24 -8.88 -10.73 4.46
N GLY A 25 -7.59 -10.49 4.59
CA GLY A 25 -6.77 -10.96 5.72
C GLY A 25 -7.29 -10.43 7.06
N ALA A 26 -7.55 -9.13 7.17
CA ALA A 26 -8.07 -8.51 8.39
C ALA A 26 -9.47 -9.03 8.76
N LEU A 27 -10.37 -9.16 7.77
CA LEU A 27 -11.70 -9.72 7.99
C LEU A 27 -11.66 -11.20 8.36
N SER A 28 -10.75 -11.98 7.76
CA SER A 28 -10.58 -13.40 8.14
C SER A 28 -10.07 -13.53 9.56
N ALA A 29 -9.17 -12.67 10.02
CA ALA A 29 -8.71 -12.65 11.41
C ALA A 29 -9.86 -12.36 12.38
N ALA A 30 -10.72 -11.41 12.06
CA ALA A 30 -11.90 -11.12 12.87
C ALA A 30 -12.91 -12.27 12.88
N ALA A 31 -13.14 -12.93 11.72
CA ALA A 31 -14.07 -14.04 11.59
C ALA A 31 -13.57 -15.31 12.27
N LEU A 32 -12.26 -15.55 12.23
CA LEU A 32 -11.62 -16.77 12.77
C LEU A 32 -10.97 -16.54 14.14
N ALA A 33 -11.32 -15.46 14.84
CA ALA A 33 -10.75 -15.11 16.15
C ALA A 33 -10.90 -16.21 17.23
N GLY A 34 -11.80 -17.17 17.04
CA GLY A 34 -11.93 -18.35 17.92
C GLY A 34 -10.91 -19.47 17.63
N LEU A 35 -10.15 -19.40 16.53
CA LEU A 35 -9.11 -20.35 16.19
C LEU A 35 -7.76 -19.91 16.78
N THR A 36 -6.92 -20.90 17.13
CA THR A 36 -5.53 -20.56 17.46
C THR A 36 -4.82 -20.00 16.24
N PRO A 37 -3.82 -19.10 16.41
CA PRO A 37 -3.08 -18.51 15.30
C PRO A 37 -2.51 -19.54 14.33
N PHE A 38 -2.09 -20.71 14.84
CA PHE A 38 -1.58 -21.80 14.02
C PHE A 38 -2.58 -22.25 12.94
N TRP A 39 -3.83 -22.55 13.32
CA TRP A 39 -4.85 -22.99 12.37
C TRP A 39 -5.27 -21.89 11.41
N HIS A 40 -5.34 -20.65 11.88
CA HIS A 40 -5.63 -19.49 11.05
C HIS A 40 -4.59 -19.35 9.92
N PHE A 41 -3.30 -19.32 10.29
CA PHE A 41 -2.22 -19.22 9.30
C PHE A 41 -2.15 -20.44 8.38
N LEU A 42 -2.38 -21.63 8.88
CA LEU A 42 -2.39 -22.87 8.07
C LEU A 42 -3.47 -22.82 7.00
N ILE A 43 -4.70 -22.42 7.35
CA ILE A 43 -5.82 -22.30 6.40
C ILE A 43 -5.49 -21.28 5.31
N LEU A 44 -5.04 -20.07 5.69
CA LEU A 44 -4.72 -19.04 4.71
C LEU A 44 -3.55 -19.43 3.81
N SER A 45 -2.53 -20.08 4.35
CA SER A 45 -1.38 -20.57 3.57
C SER A 45 -1.81 -21.67 2.59
N ALA A 46 -2.67 -22.61 3.01
CA ALA A 46 -3.19 -23.65 2.13
C ALA A 46 -4.01 -23.06 0.98
N LEU A 47 -4.89 -22.09 1.27
CA LEU A 47 -5.66 -21.39 0.24
C LEU A 47 -4.76 -20.63 -0.73
N GLY A 48 -3.70 -19.96 -0.21
CA GLY A 48 -2.69 -19.28 -1.03
C GLY A 48 -1.98 -20.27 -1.97
N LEU A 49 -1.50 -21.39 -1.46
CA LEU A 49 -0.83 -22.42 -2.26
C LEU A 49 -1.75 -23.02 -3.32
N LEU A 50 -3.00 -23.31 -2.99
CA LEU A 50 -3.98 -23.84 -3.93
C LEU A 50 -4.33 -22.85 -5.06
N SER A 51 -4.27 -21.54 -4.78
CA SER A 51 -4.50 -20.50 -5.79
C SER A 51 -3.31 -20.27 -6.73
N LEU A 52 -2.09 -20.68 -6.33
CA LEU A 52 -0.85 -20.42 -7.06
C LEU A 52 -0.89 -20.88 -8.54
N PRO A 53 -1.35 -22.10 -8.88
CA PRO A 53 -1.40 -22.53 -10.29
C PRO A 53 -2.29 -21.65 -11.16
N PHE A 54 -3.36 -21.10 -10.60
CA PHE A 54 -4.24 -20.18 -11.32
C PHE A 54 -3.52 -18.87 -11.65
N PHE A 55 -2.82 -18.28 -10.67
CA PHE A 55 -2.07 -17.04 -10.89
C PHE A 55 -0.87 -17.23 -11.82
N VAL A 56 -0.13 -18.35 -11.70
CA VAL A 56 1.02 -18.63 -12.56
C VAL A 56 0.60 -18.73 -14.03
N ARG A 57 -0.56 -19.32 -14.33
CA ARG A 57 -1.09 -19.40 -15.70
C ARG A 57 -1.48 -18.03 -16.29
N ALA A 58 -1.81 -17.07 -15.44
CA ALA A 58 -2.19 -15.71 -15.83
C ALA A 58 -0.98 -14.77 -16.03
N LEU A 59 0.24 -15.21 -15.68
CA LEU A 59 1.44 -14.41 -15.87
C LEU A 59 1.76 -14.24 -17.35
N LEU A 60 2.16 -13.02 -17.73
CA LEU A 60 2.66 -12.76 -19.07
C LEU A 60 3.96 -13.55 -19.30
N PRO A 61 4.16 -14.12 -20.52
CA PRO A 61 5.40 -14.78 -20.85
C PRO A 61 6.58 -13.80 -20.73
N PRO A 62 7.77 -14.29 -20.35
CA PRO A 62 8.96 -13.47 -20.28
C PRO A 62 9.24 -12.83 -21.64
N ASP A 63 9.53 -11.54 -21.67
CA ASP A 63 9.93 -10.83 -22.88
C ASP A 63 11.37 -11.27 -23.25
N PRO A 64 11.58 -11.98 -24.37
CA PRO A 64 12.91 -12.48 -24.76
C PRO A 64 13.92 -11.34 -24.98
N SER A 65 13.45 -10.14 -25.37
CA SER A 65 14.31 -8.98 -25.63
C SER A 65 14.98 -8.45 -24.36
N LYS A 66 14.43 -8.79 -23.17
CA LYS A 66 14.94 -8.36 -21.85
C LYS A 66 15.84 -9.42 -21.19
N ALA A 67 16.01 -10.60 -21.78
CA ALA A 67 16.81 -11.68 -21.20
C ALA A 67 18.31 -11.34 -21.06
N GLY A 68 18.82 -10.35 -21.79
CA GLY A 68 20.21 -9.88 -21.72
C GLY A 68 20.44 -8.64 -20.85
N ALA A 69 19.39 -7.97 -20.39
CA ALA A 69 19.48 -6.68 -19.71
C ALA A 69 19.80 -6.76 -18.20
N ARG A 70 20.01 -7.97 -17.66
CA ARG A 70 20.36 -8.18 -16.24
C ARG A 70 21.88 -7.98 -15.98
N LYS A 71 22.48 -6.92 -16.49
CA LYS A 71 23.85 -6.52 -16.09
C LYS A 71 23.75 -5.39 -15.08
N GLY A 72 24.06 -5.72 -13.80
CA GLY A 72 24.41 -4.73 -12.80
C GLY A 72 23.37 -4.40 -11.75
N GLY A 73 22.96 -5.38 -10.94
CA GLY A 73 22.27 -5.13 -9.66
C GLY A 73 23.27 -4.75 -8.56
N GLY A 74 24.09 -3.73 -8.76
CA GLY A 74 24.84 -3.10 -7.68
C GLY A 74 23.93 -2.17 -6.89
N PHE A 75 24.06 -2.13 -5.56
CA PHE A 75 23.41 -1.10 -4.74
C PHE A 75 23.94 0.27 -5.18
N THR A 76 23.15 1.00 -5.94
CA THR A 76 23.47 2.38 -6.32
C THR A 76 22.58 3.31 -5.52
N LEU A 77 23.16 4.32 -4.91
CA LEU A 77 22.41 5.38 -4.25
C LEU A 77 21.41 5.99 -5.28
N PRO A 78 20.17 6.26 -4.87
CA PRO A 78 19.20 6.85 -5.76
C PRO A 78 19.72 8.19 -6.30
N PRO A 79 19.60 8.44 -7.62
CA PRO A 79 19.93 9.74 -8.20
C PRO A 79 19.26 10.86 -7.44
N ARG A 80 19.94 12.00 -7.30
CA ARG A 80 19.39 13.18 -6.56
C ARG A 80 17.98 13.56 -7.01
N ALA A 81 17.68 13.38 -8.28
CA ALA A 81 16.36 13.63 -8.86
C ALA A 81 15.24 12.74 -8.25
N LEU A 82 15.60 11.59 -7.68
CA LEU A 82 14.65 10.66 -7.05
C LEU A 82 14.54 10.83 -5.52
N LEU A 83 15.36 11.68 -4.90
CA LEU A 83 15.34 11.83 -3.43
C LEU A 83 13.98 12.31 -2.90
N GLY A 84 13.34 13.26 -3.58
CA GLY A 84 12.01 13.74 -3.20
C GLY A 84 10.95 12.64 -3.29
N LEU A 85 10.97 11.86 -4.38
CA LEU A 85 10.07 10.72 -4.57
C LEU A 85 10.36 9.62 -3.54
N GLY A 86 11.64 9.36 -3.26
CA GLY A 86 12.07 8.42 -2.23
C GLY A 86 11.57 8.83 -0.84
N LEU A 87 11.64 10.10 -0.48
CA LEU A 87 11.13 10.60 0.80
C LEU A 87 9.59 10.48 0.88
N LEU A 88 8.88 10.80 -0.19
CA LEU A 88 7.42 10.67 -0.22
C LEU A 88 6.97 9.22 -0.01
N ILE A 89 7.59 8.26 -0.69
CA ILE A 89 7.21 6.85 -0.53
C ILE A 89 7.66 6.29 0.82
N LEU A 90 8.78 6.76 1.37
CA LEU A 90 9.24 6.43 2.71
C LEU A 90 8.18 6.85 3.75
N CYS A 91 7.74 8.12 3.71
CA CYS A 91 6.70 8.63 4.62
C CYS A 91 5.38 7.86 4.45
N ALA A 92 4.97 7.57 3.21
CA ALA A 92 3.77 6.79 2.95
C ALA A 92 3.85 5.40 3.57
N PHE A 93 4.96 4.69 3.40
CA PHE A 93 5.14 3.34 3.92
C PHE A 93 5.37 3.29 5.44
N VAL A 94 6.05 4.28 6.04
CA VAL A 94 6.09 4.42 7.50
C VAL A 94 4.69 4.58 8.06
N SER A 95 3.85 5.41 7.42
CA SER A 95 2.47 5.60 7.87
C SER A 95 1.61 4.33 7.67
N GLU A 96 1.75 3.64 6.52
CA GLU A 96 1.04 2.40 6.22
C GLU A 96 1.44 1.29 7.21
N GLY A 97 2.75 1.09 7.44
CA GLY A 97 3.28 0.14 8.43
C GLY A 97 2.81 0.47 9.84
N GLY A 98 2.93 1.74 10.25
CA GLY A 98 2.47 2.18 11.56
C GLY A 98 0.98 1.92 11.80
N VAL A 99 0.12 2.15 10.81
CA VAL A 99 -1.32 1.80 10.94
C VAL A 99 -1.51 0.29 10.98
N ALA A 100 -0.79 -0.47 10.14
CA ALA A 100 -0.93 -1.92 10.10
C ALA A 100 -0.58 -2.58 11.45
N ASP A 101 0.51 -2.14 12.07
CA ASP A 101 1.04 -2.77 13.28
C ASP A 101 0.45 -2.19 14.58
N TRP A 102 0.17 -0.89 14.59
CA TRP A 102 -0.20 -0.21 15.84
C TRP A 102 -1.67 0.15 15.99
N SER A 103 -2.48 0.17 14.90
CA SER A 103 -3.88 0.62 15.00
C SER A 103 -4.72 -0.23 15.94
N ALA A 104 -4.59 -1.56 15.85
CA ALA A 104 -5.33 -2.47 16.73
C ALA A 104 -4.83 -2.40 18.16
N LEU A 105 -3.51 -2.32 18.37
CA LEU A 105 -2.91 -2.18 19.69
C LEU A 105 -3.34 -0.86 20.34
N PHE A 106 -3.32 0.25 19.59
CA PHE A 106 -3.79 1.55 20.06
C PHE A 106 -5.25 1.53 20.50
N LEU A 107 -6.14 0.98 19.65
CA LEU A 107 -7.56 0.88 19.96
C LEU A 107 -7.81 0.02 21.21
N HIS A 108 -7.08 -1.07 21.36
CA HIS A 108 -7.24 -1.98 22.49
C HIS A 108 -6.64 -1.40 23.78
N SER A 109 -5.37 -0.94 23.72
CA SER A 109 -4.61 -0.60 24.93
C SER A 109 -4.81 0.85 25.40
N VAL A 110 -5.21 1.77 24.52
CA VAL A 110 -5.40 3.20 24.85
C VAL A 110 -6.87 3.56 24.97
N LEU A 111 -7.71 2.99 24.12
CA LEU A 111 -9.15 3.30 24.09
C LEU A 111 -10.03 2.18 24.67
N ASP A 112 -9.45 1.16 25.32
CA ASP A 112 -10.13 0.02 25.97
C ASP A 112 -11.13 -0.71 25.05
N ALA A 113 -10.87 -0.69 23.72
CA ALA A 113 -11.73 -1.39 22.77
C ALA A 113 -11.53 -2.91 22.86
N SER A 114 -12.63 -3.67 22.67
CA SER A 114 -12.50 -5.12 22.54
C SER A 114 -11.64 -5.51 21.34
N GLU A 115 -10.99 -6.68 21.39
CA GLU A 115 -10.13 -7.17 20.28
C GLU A 115 -10.83 -7.14 18.92
N ARG A 116 -12.13 -7.50 18.90
CA ARG A 116 -12.95 -7.45 17.68
C ARG A 116 -13.12 -6.04 17.15
N VAL A 117 -13.33 -5.05 18.00
CA VAL A 117 -13.45 -3.63 17.62
C VAL A 117 -12.08 -3.09 17.23
N ALA A 118 -11.02 -3.47 17.93
CA ALA A 118 -9.65 -3.07 17.62
C ALA A 118 -9.20 -3.49 16.22
N ALA A 119 -9.56 -4.70 15.79
CA ALA A 119 -9.28 -5.19 14.43
C ALA A 119 -9.95 -4.35 13.34
N LEU A 120 -11.03 -3.62 13.64
CA LEU A 120 -11.69 -2.74 12.68
C LEU A 120 -10.86 -1.51 12.30
N GLY A 121 -9.86 -1.13 13.09
CA GLY A 121 -8.95 -0.02 12.77
C GLY A 121 -8.23 -0.26 11.45
N PHE A 122 -7.51 -1.37 11.35
CA PHE A 122 -6.82 -1.76 10.11
C PHE A 122 -7.79 -2.15 8.99
N ALA A 123 -8.92 -2.75 9.31
CA ALA A 123 -9.95 -3.08 8.32
C ALA A 123 -10.51 -1.82 7.65
N ALA A 124 -10.82 -0.77 8.41
CA ALA A 124 -11.30 0.51 7.88
C ALA A 124 -10.24 1.20 7.01
N PHE A 125 -8.98 1.22 7.47
CA PHE A 125 -7.84 1.70 6.67
C PHE A 125 -7.75 0.96 5.33
N SER A 126 -7.73 -0.38 5.36
CA SER A 126 -7.58 -1.22 4.16
C SER A 126 -8.77 -1.08 3.21
N ALA A 127 -10.00 -1.01 3.73
CA ALA A 127 -11.21 -0.80 2.92
C ALA A 127 -11.17 0.56 2.20
N ALA A 128 -10.83 1.63 2.92
CA ALA A 128 -10.69 2.97 2.34
C ALA A 128 -9.55 3.03 1.31
N MET A 129 -8.44 2.34 1.56
CA MET A 129 -7.32 2.17 0.62
C MET A 129 -7.79 1.50 -0.69
N VAL A 130 -8.58 0.42 -0.60
CA VAL A 130 -9.18 -0.24 -1.79
C VAL A 130 -10.04 0.75 -2.56
N VAL A 131 -10.95 1.44 -1.89
CA VAL A 131 -11.84 2.43 -2.53
C VAL A 131 -11.02 3.51 -3.22
N GLY A 132 -10.07 4.12 -2.51
CA GLY A 132 -9.22 5.17 -3.07
C GLY A 132 -8.41 4.71 -4.29
N ARG A 133 -7.89 3.48 -4.28
CA ARG A 133 -7.16 2.88 -5.40
C ARG A 133 -8.05 2.59 -6.61
N LEU A 134 -9.28 2.15 -6.41
CA LEU A 134 -10.22 1.92 -7.51
C LEU A 134 -10.61 3.21 -8.26
N PHE A 135 -10.66 4.33 -7.54
CA PHE A 135 -10.97 5.62 -8.13
C PHE A 135 -9.71 6.46 -8.47
N GLY A 136 -8.54 6.05 -8.01
CA GLY A 136 -7.29 6.79 -8.11
C GLY A 136 -6.90 7.13 -9.55
N ASP A 137 -7.00 6.17 -10.48
CA ASP A 137 -6.65 6.39 -11.88
C ASP A 137 -7.61 7.39 -12.57
N ARG A 138 -8.91 7.39 -12.18
CA ARG A 138 -9.87 8.41 -12.68
C ARG A 138 -9.57 9.79 -12.11
N LEU A 139 -9.11 9.86 -10.88
CA LEU A 139 -8.78 11.13 -10.22
C LEU A 139 -7.53 11.74 -10.85
N ARG A 140 -6.50 10.93 -11.13
CA ARG A 140 -5.29 11.30 -11.87
C ARG A 140 -5.57 11.76 -13.30
N GLY A 141 -6.63 11.28 -13.91
CA GLY A 141 -7.06 11.76 -15.22
C GLY A 141 -7.70 13.15 -15.22
N ARG A 142 -7.98 13.73 -14.05
CA ARG A 142 -8.66 15.03 -13.88
C ARG A 142 -7.84 16.06 -13.10
N ILE A 143 -6.93 15.62 -12.26
CA ILE A 143 -6.14 16.45 -11.35
C ILE A 143 -4.68 16.06 -11.54
N ASP A 144 -3.79 17.04 -11.65
CA ASP A 144 -2.35 16.81 -11.70
C ASP A 144 -1.83 16.12 -10.43
N ASP A 145 -0.78 15.32 -10.56
CA ASP A 145 -0.23 14.50 -9.48
C ASP A 145 0.20 15.36 -8.27
N ALA A 146 0.77 16.55 -8.46
CA ALA A 146 1.27 17.36 -7.35
C ALA A 146 0.16 17.95 -6.44
N PRO A 147 -0.91 18.61 -6.96
CA PRO A 147 -2.02 19.05 -6.10
C PRO A 147 -2.78 17.86 -5.51
N LEU A 148 -2.90 16.74 -6.24
CA LEU A 148 -3.53 15.53 -5.74
C LEU A 148 -2.78 14.95 -4.54
N LEU A 149 -1.44 14.82 -4.62
CA LEU A 149 -0.59 14.36 -3.51
C LEU A 149 -0.69 15.28 -2.29
N ARG A 150 -0.70 16.61 -2.50
CA ARG A 150 -0.85 17.57 -1.39
C ARG A 150 -2.21 17.43 -0.70
N GLY A 151 -3.30 17.37 -1.47
CA GLY A 151 -4.65 17.25 -0.92
C GLY A 151 -4.85 15.95 -0.15
N LEU A 152 -4.44 14.83 -0.74
CA LEU A 152 -4.58 13.52 -0.11
C LEU A 152 -3.60 13.33 1.05
N GLY A 153 -2.39 13.87 0.98
CA GLY A 153 -1.45 13.90 2.11
C GLY A 153 -2.00 14.70 3.30
N SER A 154 -2.60 15.87 3.04
CA SER A 154 -3.27 16.65 4.08
C SER A 154 -4.44 15.90 4.67
N LEU A 155 -5.23 15.20 3.84
CA LEU A 155 -6.33 14.36 4.29
C LEU A 155 -5.83 13.21 5.19
N ALA A 156 -4.74 12.53 4.81
CA ALA A 156 -4.13 11.50 5.64
C ALA A 156 -3.65 12.04 6.99
N THR A 157 -3.03 13.24 6.99
CA THR A 157 -2.60 13.90 8.24
C THR A 157 -3.78 14.21 9.15
N LEU A 158 -4.86 14.80 8.61
CA LEU A 158 -6.07 15.06 9.37
C LEU A 158 -6.70 13.78 9.91
N GLY A 159 -6.76 12.73 9.08
CA GLY A 159 -7.25 11.41 9.51
C GLY A 159 -6.43 10.85 10.68
N MET A 160 -5.11 10.97 10.63
CA MET A 160 -4.22 10.51 11.71
C MET A 160 -4.44 11.33 12.99
N LEU A 161 -4.58 12.65 12.89
CA LEU A 161 -4.90 13.49 14.05
C LEU A 161 -6.23 13.07 14.68
N VAL A 162 -7.27 12.84 13.86
CA VAL A 162 -8.56 12.34 14.36
C VAL A 162 -8.40 10.97 15.02
N ALA A 163 -7.65 10.04 14.40
CA ALA A 163 -7.43 8.71 14.94
C ALA A 163 -6.76 8.73 16.31
N LEU A 164 -5.71 9.54 16.48
CA LEU A 164 -4.88 9.53 17.68
C LEU A 164 -5.44 10.39 18.83
N PHE A 165 -6.15 11.48 18.52
CA PHE A 165 -6.66 12.40 19.53
C PHE A 165 -8.13 12.20 19.90
N SER A 166 -8.81 11.28 19.21
CA SER A 166 -10.20 10.93 19.57
C SER A 166 -10.26 10.08 20.84
N PRO A 167 -11.15 10.40 21.79
CA PRO A 167 -11.39 9.54 22.93
C PRO A 167 -12.35 8.36 22.61
N TRP A 168 -12.91 8.32 21.41
CA TRP A 168 -13.91 7.32 21.02
C TRP A 168 -13.35 6.34 19.98
N PRO A 169 -13.39 5.01 20.23
CA PRO A 169 -12.92 4.01 19.28
C PRO A 169 -13.53 4.15 17.87
N ALA A 170 -14.83 4.44 17.79
CA ALA A 170 -15.51 4.58 16.50
C ALA A 170 -14.94 5.73 15.64
N LEU A 171 -14.65 6.88 16.26
CA LEU A 171 -14.08 8.02 15.56
C LEU A 171 -12.60 7.79 15.21
N SER A 172 -11.86 7.11 16.06
CA SER A 172 -10.49 6.68 15.78
C SER A 172 -10.43 5.71 14.58
N ILE A 173 -11.33 4.73 14.51
CA ILE A 173 -11.48 3.82 13.37
C ILE A 173 -11.80 4.59 12.08
N ALA A 174 -12.73 5.56 12.14
CA ALA A 174 -13.02 6.43 11.01
C ALA A 174 -11.79 7.24 10.58
N GLY A 175 -11.01 7.74 11.54
CA GLY A 175 -9.74 8.42 11.31
C GLY A 175 -8.74 7.54 10.55
N PHE A 176 -8.54 6.29 10.95
CA PHE A 176 -7.71 5.33 10.21
C PHE A 176 -8.24 5.08 8.79
N GLY A 177 -9.56 5.02 8.60
CA GLY A 177 -10.14 4.97 7.26
C GLY A 177 -9.78 6.18 6.40
N VAL A 178 -9.84 7.39 6.97
CA VAL A 178 -9.43 8.63 6.28
C VAL A 178 -7.94 8.61 5.93
N VAL A 179 -7.07 8.07 6.80
CA VAL A 179 -5.65 7.85 6.49
C VAL A 179 -5.49 6.93 5.27
N GLY A 180 -6.21 5.80 5.26
CA GLY A 180 -6.16 4.85 4.14
C GLY A 180 -6.58 5.50 2.81
N LEU A 181 -7.62 6.31 2.82
CA LEU A 181 -8.06 7.06 1.64
C LEU A 181 -6.96 8.04 1.18
N GLY A 182 -6.37 8.79 2.12
CA GLY A 182 -5.35 9.79 1.82
C GLY A 182 -4.04 9.17 1.29
N LEU A 183 -3.64 7.97 1.75
CA LEU A 183 -2.44 7.29 1.27
C LEU A 183 -2.66 6.49 -0.02
N SER A 184 -3.90 6.25 -0.42
CA SER A 184 -4.29 5.25 -1.43
C SER A 184 -3.58 5.38 -2.79
N VAL A 185 -3.37 6.60 -3.27
CA VAL A 185 -2.76 6.84 -4.60
C VAL A 185 -1.30 7.32 -4.52
N MET A 186 -0.76 7.56 -3.32
CA MET A 186 0.62 8.06 -3.17
C MET A 186 1.64 7.13 -3.80
N VAL A 187 1.62 5.84 -3.44
CA VAL A 187 2.56 4.84 -3.96
C VAL A 187 2.45 4.68 -5.48
N PRO A 188 1.26 4.49 -6.07
CA PRO A 188 1.10 4.44 -7.53
C PRO A 188 1.64 5.68 -8.25
N ILE A 189 1.39 6.88 -7.74
CA ILE A 189 1.89 8.13 -8.34
C ILE A 189 3.42 8.18 -8.28
N VAL A 190 3.99 7.92 -7.11
CA VAL A 190 5.45 7.99 -6.91
C VAL A 190 6.18 6.97 -7.77
N ILE A 191 5.69 5.73 -7.84
CA ILE A 191 6.27 4.69 -8.71
C ILE A 191 6.16 5.08 -10.19
N SER A 192 5.01 5.59 -10.63
CA SER A 192 4.81 6.07 -11.98
C SER A 192 5.76 7.23 -12.32
N ALA A 193 5.91 8.20 -11.42
CA ALA A 193 6.82 9.34 -11.59
C ALA A 193 8.29 8.89 -11.64
N ALA A 194 8.69 7.94 -10.80
CA ALA A 194 10.06 7.40 -10.80
C ALA A 194 10.39 6.64 -12.09
N GLY A 195 9.42 5.89 -12.63
CA GLY A 195 9.57 5.16 -13.89
C GLY A 195 9.55 6.04 -15.15
N ASN A 196 9.10 7.28 -15.02
CA ASN A 196 9.06 8.26 -16.13
C ASN A 196 10.07 9.40 -15.95
N GLN A 197 11.01 9.29 -15.02
CA GLN A 197 12.01 10.33 -14.77
C GLN A 197 12.98 10.48 -15.96
N PRO A 198 13.10 11.68 -16.57
CA PRO A 198 14.00 11.91 -17.69
C PRO A 198 15.46 11.55 -17.37
N GLY A 199 16.13 10.85 -18.28
CA GLY A 199 17.55 10.50 -18.14
C GLY A 199 17.84 9.35 -17.16
N ILE A 200 16.83 8.71 -16.61
CA ILE A 200 16.97 7.56 -15.70
C ILE A 200 16.25 6.36 -16.34
N ASP A 201 16.91 5.21 -16.32
CA ASP A 201 16.28 3.95 -16.74
C ASP A 201 15.07 3.66 -15.83
N PRO A 202 13.87 3.39 -16.40
CA PRO A 202 12.65 3.16 -15.63
C PRO A 202 12.78 2.05 -14.57
N VAL A 203 13.53 0.99 -14.86
CA VAL A 203 13.75 -0.12 -13.91
C VAL A 203 14.59 0.35 -12.72
N ILE A 204 15.63 1.14 -13.00
CA ILE A 204 16.50 1.71 -11.96
C ILE A 204 15.72 2.72 -11.12
N GLY A 205 14.93 3.59 -11.77
CA GLY A 205 14.11 4.60 -11.08
C GLY A 205 13.12 3.97 -10.12
N VAL A 206 12.33 3.01 -10.60
CA VAL A 206 11.36 2.29 -9.76
C VAL A 206 12.04 1.49 -8.67
N ALA A 207 13.12 0.76 -8.97
CA ALA A 207 13.84 -0.04 -7.98
C ALA A 207 14.42 0.82 -6.85
N ALA A 208 15.04 1.96 -7.19
CA ALA A 208 15.63 2.87 -6.23
C ALA A 208 14.59 3.44 -5.26
N VAL A 209 13.47 3.92 -5.78
CA VAL A 209 12.37 4.48 -4.98
C VAL A 209 11.71 3.41 -4.13
N SER A 210 11.45 2.22 -4.70
CA SER A 210 10.85 1.10 -3.96
C SER A 210 11.74 0.63 -2.81
N THR A 211 13.06 0.58 -3.01
CA THR A 211 14.01 0.19 -1.94
C THR A 211 13.93 1.14 -0.76
N VAL A 212 13.87 2.46 -1.02
CA VAL A 212 13.68 3.46 0.04
C VAL A 212 12.33 3.29 0.73
N GLY A 213 11.26 3.07 -0.05
CA GLY A 213 9.91 2.87 0.48
C GLY A 213 9.81 1.65 1.40
N TYR A 214 10.30 0.50 0.96
CA TYR A 214 10.30 -0.71 1.82
C TYR A 214 11.14 -0.54 3.09
N GLY A 215 12.21 0.28 3.05
CA GLY A 215 12.89 0.73 4.26
C GLY A 215 11.93 1.41 5.24
N GLY A 216 11.03 2.25 4.75
CA GLY A 216 9.99 2.90 5.55
C GLY A 216 9.02 1.91 6.20
N LEU A 217 8.59 0.90 5.46
CA LEU A 217 7.70 -0.14 5.98
C LEU A 217 8.34 -0.92 7.15
N LEU A 218 9.66 -1.15 7.07
CA LEU A 218 10.42 -1.81 8.15
C LEU A 218 10.69 -0.92 9.35
N MET A 219 10.54 0.40 9.23
CA MET A 219 10.71 1.36 10.33
C MET A 219 9.40 1.67 11.07
N GLY A 220 8.26 1.24 10.53
CA GLY A 220 6.93 1.46 11.11
C GLY A 220 6.64 0.65 12.38
N PRO A 221 7.09 -0.61 12.48
CA PRO A 221 6.90 -1.46 13.68
C PRO A 221 7.55 -0.94 14.94
#